data_724ec6bfe1ac37b3cc25e6284d98138e
#
_entry.id   724ec6bfe1ac37b3cc25e6284d98138e
#
_cell.length_a   1.000
_cell.length_b   1.000
_cell.length_c   1.000
_cell.angle_alpha   90.00
_cell.angle_beta   90.00
_cell.angle_gamma   90.00
#
_symmetry.space_group_name_H-M   'P 1'
#
loop_
_entity.id
_entity.type
_entity.pdbx_description
1 polymer ?
#
loop_
_entity_poly.entity_id
_entity_poly.type
_entity_poly.pdbx_seq_one_letter_code
_entity_poly.pdbx_strand_id
1 'polypeptide(L)'
;MPTRPLGEITRGTTNPNRLRRVDKWIAVTQRDRLRDTADPLVVDLGYGATPVTAVELRARLAAAVRPDVRVVGMEIDPERVAAAAPAADPPGLTFARGGFELAGLRPTVVRVCNVLRQYDESAVLDAWHTMVAALAPDGVLVEGTCDELGRLASWVLLDASGPRSLTLAAKLSTLDTPATIAERLPKALIHRNVPGQRVHALVGALDEGWRDAAPYATFGPRQRWLRAVAAVRGAGWPVLDGPARWRLGELTIAWSAVQPSYLHWP
;
A
#
# COMPACT_ATOMS: atom_id res chain seq x y z
N MET A 1 10.37 30.73 5.45
CA MET A 1 11.48 29.80 5.31
C MET A 1 10.89 28.46 4.89
N PRO A 2 11.33 27.82 3.81
CA PRO A 2 10.87 26.46 3.54
C PRO A 2 11.30 25.58 4.71
N THR A 3 10.35 25.00 5.41
CA THR A 3 10.57 24.05 6.50
C THR A 3 11.31 22.84 5.94
N ARG A 4 12.30 22.34 6.68
CA ARG A 4 13.01 21.12 6.29
C ARG A 4 12.02 19.97 6.18
N PRO A 5 12.03 19.16 5.09
CA PRO A 5 11.15 18.00 4.96
C PRO A 5 11.31 17.04 6.15
N LEU A 6 10.17 16.48 6.60
CA LEU A 6 10.13 15.50 7.69
C LEU A 6 10.40 14.10 7.14
N GLY A 7 11.40 13.43 7.71
CA GLY A 7 11.81 12.09 7.33
C GLY A 7 13.30 12.00 7.00
N GLU A 8 13.69 10.83 6.49
CA GLU A 8 15.08 10.51 6.16
C GLU A 8 15.20 9.99 4.72
N ILE A 9 16.37 10.19 4.11
CA ILE A 9 16.67 9.65 2.79
C ILE A 9 16.78 8.13 2.91
N THR A 10 15.92 7.41 2.18
CA THR A 10 15.89 5.96 2.13
C THR A 10 16.74 5.42 0.97
N ARG A 11 16.93 4.09 0.91
CA ARG A 11 17.77 3.43 -0.14
C ARG A 11 17.32 3.77 -1.56
N GLY A 12 16.02 4.04 -1.76
CA GLY A 12 15.49 4.49 -3.04
C GLY A 12 15.44 3.43 -4.15
N THR A 13 15.62 2.15 -3.83
CA THR A 13 15.52 1.08 -4.83
C THR A 13 14.13 1.04 -5.44
N THR A 14 14.06 1.13 -6.77
CA THR A 14 12.81 1.10 -7.52
C THR A 14 12.97 0.32 -8.82
N ASN A 15 11.87 -0.25 -9.34
CA ASN A 15 11.83 -1.02 -10.58
C ASN A 15 10.49 -0.79 -11.32
N PRO A 16 10.46 -0.88 -12.64
CA PRO A 16 9.20 -0.84 -13.40
C PRO A 16 8.21 -1.91 -12.94
N ASN A 17 6.94 -1.55 -12.90
CA ASN A 17 5.82 -2.41 -12.49
C ASN A 17 5.85 -2.93 -11.04
N ARG A 18 6.81 -2.52 -10.24
CA ARG A 18 6.95 -2.96 -8.85
C ARG A 18 5.69 -2.69 -8.03
N LEU A 19 5.07 -1.51 -8.20
CA LEU A 19 3.88 -1.08 -7.44
C LEU A 19 2.56 -1.34 -8.17
N ARG A 20 2.57 -2.06 -9.30
CA ARG A 20 1.38 -2.30 -10.13
C ARG A 20 0.18 -2.85 -9.37
N ARG A 21 0.39 -3.68 -8.33
CA ARG A 21 -0.71 -4.26 -7.55
C ARG A 21 -1.43 -3.19 -6.74
N VAL A 22 -0.68 -2.41 -5.96
CA VAL A 22 -1.24 -1.34 -5.15
C VAL A 22 -1.86 -0.25 -6.03
N ASP A 23 -1.26 0.08 -7.18
CA ASP A 23 -1.82 1.07 -8.12
C ASP A 23 -3.19 0.61 -8.65
N LYS A 24 -3.30 -0.64 -9.09
CA LYS A 24 -4.57 -1.21 -9.56
C LYS A 24 -5.59 -1.32 -8.44
N TRP A 25 -5.15 -1.62 -7.22
CA TRP A 25 -6.00 -1.62 -6.06
C TRP A 25 -6.54 -0.21 -5.78
N ILE A 26 -5.68 0.82 -5.76
CA ILE A 26 -6.08 2.23 -5.61
C ILE A 26 -7.07 2.62 -6.72
N ALA A 27 -6.74 2.33 -7.98
CA ALA A 27 -7.58 2.68 -9.13
C ALA A 27 -8.98 2.07 -9.09
N VAL A 28 -9.17 0.95 -8.40
CA VAL A 28 -10.49 0.30 -8.27
C VAL A 28 -11.19 0.71 -6.97
N THR A 29 -10.50 0.63 -5.84
CA THR A 29 -11.12 0.82 -4.52
C THR A 29 -11.26 2.29 -4.13
N GLN A 30 -10.44 3.18 -4.69
CA GLN A 30 -10.50 4.63 -4.46
C GLN A 30 -11.05 5.39 -5.69
N ARG A 31 -11.65 4.65 -6.64
CA ARG A 31 -12.19 5.23 -7.88
C ARG A 31 -13.17 6.35 -7.63
N ASP A 32 -14.19 6.10 -6.84
CA ASP A 32 -15.28 7.06 -6.60
C ASP A 32 -14.75 8.29 -5.85
N ARG A 33 -13.86 8.08 -4.87
CA ARG A 33 -13.17 9.17 -4.17
C ARG A 33 -12.40 10.10 -5.12
N LEU A 34 -11.63 9.53 -6.05
CA LEU A 34 -10.86 10.30 -7.02
C LEU A 34 -11.73 10.89 -8.12
N ARG A 35 -12.82 10.21 -8.53
CA ARG A 35 -13.71 10.67 -9.57
C ARG A 35 -14.58 11.84 -9.11
N ASP A 36 -15.06 11.78 -7.87
CA ASP A 36 -16.10 12.68 -7.38
C ASP A 36 -15.53 13.92 -6.68
N THR A 37 -14.20 13.97 -6.47
CA THR A 37 -13.54 15.18 -5.94
C THR A 37 -13.30 16.24 -7.03
N ALA A 38 -13.36 17.52 -6.63
CA ALA A 38 -12.99 18.64 -7.50
C ALA A 38 -11.48 18.66 -7.80
N ASP A 39 -10.65 18.21 -6.86
CA ASP A 39 -9.19 18.13 -7.00
C ASP A 39 -8.69 16.69 -6.82
N PRO A 40 -8.53 15.92 -7.91
CA PRO A 40 -8.06 14.55 -7.85
C PRO A 40 -6.52 14.48 -7.69
N LEU A 41 -6.01 15.07 -6.61
CA LEU A 41 -4.59 15.10 -6.31
C LEU A 41 -4.15 13.81 -5.62
N VAL A 42 -3.12 13.18 -6.16
CA VAL A 42 -2.47 11.99 -5.60
C VAL A 42 -0.99 12.29 -5.36
N VAL A 43 -0.46 11.89 -4.22
CA VAL A 43 0.97 11.97 -3.90
C VAL A 43 1.57 10.58 -3.91
N ASP A 44 2.68 10.39 -4.64
CA ASP A 44 3.57 9.23 -4.54
C ASP A 44 4.78 9.62 -3.69
N LEU A 45 4.73 9.36 -2.39
CA LEU A 45 5.77 9.75 -1.45
C LEU A 45 6.88 8.70 -1.40
N GLY A 46 8.12 9.15 -1.63
CA GLY A 46 9.29 8.30 -1.63
C GLY A 46 9.39 7.42 -2.88
N TYR A 47 9.21 8.00 -4.06
CA TYR A 47 9.29 7.25 -5.32
C TYR A 47 10.69 6.66 -5.60
N GLY A 48 11.72 7.14 -4.90
CA GLY A 48 13.07 6.58 -4.92
C GLY A 48 13.99 7.17 -6.00
N ALA A 49 14.97 6.38 -6.43
CA ALA A 49 16.05 6.84 -7.31
C ALA A 49 15.60 7.21 -8.74
N THR A 50 14.45 6.69 -9.19
CA THR A 50 13.90 7.02 -10.51
C THR A 50 12.41 7.32 -10.43
N PRO A 51 11.86 8.18 -11.29
CA PRO A 51 10.45 8.59 -11.24
C PRO A 51 9.47 7.50 -11.74
N VAL A 52 9.95 6.31 -12.08
CA VAL A 52 9.17 5.27 -12.75
C VAL A 52 7.86 4.93 -12.06
N THR A 53 7.85 4.87 -10.72
CA THR A 53 6.64 4.52 -9.96
C THR A 53 5.58 5.62 -10.01
N ALA A 54 5.99 6.89 -9.97
CA ALA A 54 5.09 8.03 -10.10
C ALA A 54 4.53 8.15 -11.53
N VAL A 55 5.36 7.97 -12.55
CA VAL A 55 4.95 7.93 -13.97
C VAL A 55 3.91 6.82 -14.19
N GLU A 56 4.18 5.62 -13.71
CA GLU A 56 3.28 4.48 -13.84
C GLU A 56 1.96 4.68 -13.07
N LEU A 57 2.01 5.26 -11.88
CA LEU A 57 0.81 5.58 -11.10
C LEU A 57 -0.07 6.56 -11.88
N ARG A 58 0.52 7.66 -12.39
CA ARG A 58 -0.21 8.65 -13.19
C ARG A 58 -0.86 8.01 -14.41
N ALA A 59 -0.12 7.22 -15.17
CA ALA A 59 -0.65 6.55 -16.36
C ALA A 59 -1.80 5.60 -16.04
N ARG A 60 -1.69 4.81 -14.96
CA ARG A 60 -2.73 3.85 -14.54
C ARG A 60 -3.99 4.56 -14.03
N LEU A 61 -3.85 5.61 -13.25
CA LEU A 61 -5.00 6.36 -12.73
C LEU A 61 -5.68 7.15 -13.84
N ALA A 62 -4.94 7.75 -14.75
CA ALA A 62 -5.51 8.45 -15.89
C ALA A 62 -6.35 7.52 -16.77
N ALA A 63 -5.85 6.33 -17.05
CA ALA A 63 -6.54 5.35 -17.88
C ALA A 63 -7.74 4.69 -17.20
N ALA A 64 -7.68 4.48 -15.86
CA ALA A 64 -8.68 3.68 -15.16
C ALA A 64 -9.72 4.48 -14.39
N VAL A 65 -9.43 5.74 -14.02
CA VAL A 65 -10.28 6.58 -13.16
C VAL A 65 -10.76 7.82 -13.89
N ARG A 66 -9.84 8.77 -14.16
CA ARG A 66 -10.14 10.02 -14.90
C ARG A 66 -8.85 10.62 -15.48
N PRO A 67 -8.89 11.17 -16.71
CA PRO A 67 -7.69 11.62 -17.43
C PRO A 67 -7.01 12.83 -16.80
N ASP A 68 -7.72 13.66 -16.04
CA ASP A 68 -7.23 14.87 -15.39
C ASP A 68 -6.71 14.64 -13.97
N VAL A 69 -6.58 13.37 -13.49
CA VAL A 69 -5.93 13.09 -12.21
C VAL A 69 -4.52 13.68 -12.19
N ARG A 70 -4.18 14.33 -11.10
CA ARG A 70 -2.86 14.94 -10.89
C ARG A 70 -2.04 14.07 -9.94
N VAL A 71 -0.81 13.77 -10.32
CA VAL A 71 0.13 13.03 -9.47
C VAL A 71 1.34 13.91 -9.17
N VAL A 72 1.70 14.01 -7.90
CA VAL A 72 2.96 14.61 -7.45
C VAL A 72 3.85 13.50 -6.93
N GLY A 73 4.95 13.24 -7.65
CA GLY A 73 6.04 12.43 -7.12
C GLY A 73 6.81 13.26 -6.09
N MET A 74 6.83 12.79 -4.85
CA MET A 74 7.48 13.51 -3.75
C MET A 74 8.66 12.71 -3.21
N GLU A 75 9.80 13.36 -3.05
CA GLU A 75 11.02 12.74 -2.54
C GLU A 75 11.75 13.74 -1.62
N ILE A 76 12.38 13.22 -0.59
CA ILE A 76 13.11 14.05 0.39
C ILE A 76 14.49 14.45 -0.15
N ASP A 77 15.09 13.61 -0.98
CA ASP A 77 16.40 13.82 -1.59
C ASP A 77 16.31 14.81 -2.77
N PRO A 78 16.92 16.01 -2.69
CA PRO A 78 16.83 17.00 -3.74
C PRO A 78 17.46 16.55 -5.06
N GLU A 79 18.48 15.69 -5.03
CA GLU A 79 19.13 15.19 -6.24
C GLU A 79 18.20 14.27 -7.02
N ARG A 80 17.44 13.42 -6.31
CA ARG A 80 16.42 12.57 -6.94
C ARG A 80 15.26 13.39 -7.52
N VAL A 81 14.88 14.48 -6.86
CA VAL A 81 13.86 15.40 -7.40
C VAL A 81 14.37 16.07 -8.67
N ALA A 82 15.60 16.55 -8.68
CA ALA A 82 16.21 17.14 -9.88
C ALA A 82 16.32 16.12 -11.03
N ALA A 83 16.72 14.88 -10.73
CA ALA A 83 16.82 13.80 -11.72
C ALA A 83 15.45 13.39 -12.30
N ALA A 84 14.36 13.57 -11.56
CA ALA A 84 13.01 13.25 -12.01
C ALA A 84 12.38 14.34 -12.91
N ALA A 85 12.90 15.57 -12.89
CA ALA A 85 12.34 16.71 -13.61
C ALA A 85 12.07 16.45 -15.11
N PRO A 86 12.94 15.75 -15.88
CA PRO A 86 12.68 15.44 -17.29
C PRO A 86 11.46 14.54 -17.54
N ALA A 87 10.97 13.83 -16.52
CA ALA A 87 9.77 12.98 -16.61
C ALA A 87 8.47 13.71 -16.24
N ALA A 88 8.54 14.99 -15.89
CA ALA A 88 7.35 15.77 -15.57
C ALA A 88 6.49 16.02 -16.81
N ASP A 89 5.17 15.97 -16.63
CA ASP A 89 4.14 16.26 -17.63
C ASP A 89 3.01 17.08 -16.98
N PRO A 90 3.26 18.37 -16.68
CA PRO A 90 2.26 19.23 -16.03
C PRO A 90 1.02 19.46 -16.91
N PRO A 91 -0.19 19.58 -16.31
CA PRO A 91 -0.46 19.52 -14.86
C PRO A 91 -0.59 18.09 -14.31
N GLY A 92 -0.52 17.06 -15.16
CA GLY A 92 -0.82 15.67 -14.83
C GLY A 92 0.22 14.99 -13.94
N LEU A 93 1.51 15.30 -14.13
CA LEU A 93 2.61 14.75 -13.34
C LEU A 93 3.64 15.83 -13.04
N THR A 94 3.91 16.03 -11.77
CA THR A 94 4.96 16.93 -11.28
C THR A 94 5.80 16.25 -10.21
N PHE A 95 6.97 16.82 -9.93
CA PHE A 95 7.86 16.34 -8.88
C PHE A 95 8.17 17.46 -7.90
N ALA A 96 8.19 17.14 -6.61
CA ALA A 96 8.42 18.10 -5.55
C ALA A 96 9.30 17.51 -4.44
N ARG A 97 10.07 18.37 -3.77
CA ARG A 97 10.76 18.00 -2.55
C ARG A 97 9.82 18.07 -1.37
N GLY A 98 9.76 17.01 -0.58
CA GLY A 98 8.95 16.96 0.64
C GLY A 98 9.11 15.63 1.34
N GLY A 99 8.53 15.54 2.53
CA GLY A 99 8.53 14.38 3.40
C GLY A 99 7.12 14.04 3.89
N PHE A 100 7.00 13.53 5.11
CA PHE A 100 5.72 13.14 5.69
C PHE A 100 4.73 14.30 5.83
N GLU A 101 5.20 15.55 5.87
CA GLU A 101 4.38 16.77 5.90
C GLU A 101 3.72 17.10 4.56
N LEU A 102 4.03 16.32 3.52
CA LEU A 102 3.52 16.44 2.14
C LEU A 102 3.71 17.84 1.51
N ALA A 103 4.74 18.58 1.94
CA ALA A 103 5.08 19.93 1.46
C ALA A 103 3.88 20.91 1.45
N GLY A 104 2.94 20.75 2.37
CA GLY A 104 1.73 21.57 2.48
C GLY A 104 0.63 21.23 1.48
N LEU A 105 0.79 20.20 0.67
CA LEU A 105 -0.27 19.67 -0.18
C LEU A 105 -1.37 19.00 0.64
N ARG A 106 -2.58 18.95 0.07
CA ARG A 106 -3.74 18.25 0.65
C ARG A 106 -4.29 17.22 -0.35
N PRO A 107 -3.61 16.08 -0.51
CA PRO A 107 -3.99 15.08 -1.48
C PRO A 107 -5.24 14.29 -1.08
N THR A 108 -5.99 13.86 -2.09
CA THR A 108 -7.09 12.90 -1.94
C THR A 108 -6.57 11.48 -1.66
N VAL A 109 -5.42 11.13 -2.24
CA VAL A 109 -4.75 9.84 -1.99
C VAL A 109 -3.26 10.06 -1.82
N VAL A 110 -2.68 9.49 -0.78
CA VAL A 110 -1.23 9.35 -0.63
C VAL A 110 -0.87 7.88 -0.78
N ARG A 111 0.11 7.57 -1.63
CA ARG A 111 0.74 6.25 -1.70
C ARG A 111 2.16 6.35 -1.14
N VAL A 112 2.47 5.52 -0.14
CA VAL A 112 3.81 5.40 0.46
C VAL A 112 4.20 3.93 0.48
N CYS A 113 5.18 3.54 -0.34
CA CYS A 113 5.59 2.14 -0.42
C CYS A 113 7.08 1.96 -0.15
N ASN A 114 7.40 1.00 0.74
CA ASN A 114 8.77 0.64 1.17
C ASN A 114 9.55 1.75 1.90
N VAL A 115 8.94 2.90 2.19
CA VAL A 115 9.58 4.01 2.91
C VAL A 115 9.69 3.67 4.39
N LEU A 116 8.56 3.47 5.09
CA LEU A 116 8.56 3.20 6.53
C LEU A 116 9.23 1.88 6.91
N ARG A 117 9.43 0.97 5.95
CA ARG A 117 10.20 -0.25 6.18
C ARG A 117 11.64 0.03 6.67
N GLN A 118 12.19 1.18 6.36
CA GLN A 118 13.55 1.58 6.69
C GLN A 118 13.65 2.40 8.00
N TYR A 119 12.50 2.68 8.62
CA TYR A 119 12.42 3.40 9.89
C TYR A 119 12.28 2.43 11.08
N ASP A 120 12.47 2.94 12.28
CA ASP A 120 12.13 2.20 13.49
C ASP A 120 10.61 2.06 13.63
N GLU A 121 10.16 0.98 14.29
CA GLU A 121 8.74 0.72 14.51
C GLU A 121 8.07 1.85 15.29
N SER A 122 8.77 2.45 16.24
CA SER A 122 8.29 3.59 17.04
C SER A 122 7.97 4.84 16.23
N ALA A 123 8.61 5.04 15.08
CA ALA A 123 8.39 6.20 14.21
C ALA A 123 7.14 6.07 13.32
N VAL A 124 6.55 4.87 13.22
CA VAL A 124 5.45 4.61 12.27
C VAL A 124 4.21 5.42 12.59
N LEU A 125 3.82 5.46 13.87
CA LEU A 125 2.59 6.13 14.29
C LEU A 125 2.65 7.64 14.04
N ASP A 126 3.76 8.28 14.36
CA ASP A 126 3.98 9.72 14.16
C ASP A 126 4.01 10.05 12.66
N ALA A 127 4.64 9.21 11.83
CA ALA A 127 4.64 9.38 10.39
C ALA A 127 3.21 9.24 9.81
N TRP A 128 2.42 8.27 10.28
CA TRP A 128 1.04 8.10 9.87
C TRP A 128 0.19 9.31 10.28
N HIS A 129 0.28 9.79 11.52
CA HIS A 129 -0.44 10.98 12.01
C HIS A 129 -0.11 12.20 11.15
N THR A 130 1.18 12.43 10.89
CA THR A 130 1.62 13.58 10.09
C THR A 130 1.02 13.55 8.68
N MET A 131 1.09 12.40 8.01
CA MET A 131 0.56 12.26 6.65
C MET A 131 -0.98 12.33 6.62
N VAL A 132 -1.66 11.69 7.57
CA VAL A 132 -3.13 11.72 7.65
C VAL A 132 -3.65 13.12 7.95
N ALA A 133 -2.99 13.88 8.82
CA ALA A 133 -3.35 15.28 9.11
C ALA A 133 -3.23 16.20 7.87
N ALA A 134 -2.37 15.84 6.92
CA ALA A 134 -2.18 16.59 5.67
C ALA A 134 -3.14 16.18 4.54
N LEU A 135 -3.97 15.15 4.71
CA LEU A 135 -4.93 14.72 3.68
C LEU A 135 -6.01 15.78 3.41
N ALA A 136 -6.57 15.74 2.21
CA ALA A 136 -7.82 16.42 1.92
C ALA A 136 -8.97 15.86 2.80
N PRO A 137 -10.10 16.57 2.96
CA PRO A 137 -11.29 15.95 3.53
C PRO A 137 -11.61 14.64 2.81
N ASP A 138 -11.92 13.60 3.59
CA ASP A 138 -12.14 12.23 3.07
C ASP A 138 -10.96 11.59 2.33
N GLY A 139 -9.78 12.20 2.39
CA GLY A 139 -8.55 11.66 1.81
C GLY A 139 -8.10 10.37 2.50
N VAL A 140 -7.25 9.60 1.82
CA VAL A 140 -6.70 8.35 2.35
C VAL A 140 -5.19 8.22 2.13
N LEU A 141 -4.56 7.52 3.06
CA LEU A 141 -3.18 7.09 2.99
C LEU A 141 -3.14 5.59 2.72
N VAL A 142 -2.37 5.17 1.73
CA VAL A 142 -2.05 3.77 1.42
C VAL A 142 -0.56 3.56 1.72
N GLU A 143 -0.26 3.01 2.88
CA GLU A 143 1.10 2.72 3.31
C GLU A 143 1.38 1.23 3.19
N GLY A 144 2.48 0.85 2.54
CA GLY A 144 2.75 -0.55 2.33
C GLY A 144 4.18 -0.91 1.95
N THR A 145 4.36 -2.19 1.74
CA THR A 145 5.62 -2.77 1.31
C THR A 145 5.41 -3.77 0.18
N CYS A 146 6.43 -3.95 -0.64
CA CYS A 146 6.46 -5.00 -1.64
C CYS A 146 7.88 -5.51 -1.86
N ASP A 147 8.00 -6.67 -2.47
CA ASP A 147 9.26 -7.18 -2.97
C ASP A 147 9.75 -6.38 -4.20
N GLU A 148 10.92 -6.70 -4.70
CA GLU A 148 11.56 -5.95 -5.79
C GLU A 148 10.80 -6.03 -7.11
N LEU A 149 10.01 -7.08 -7.32
CA LEU A 149 9.25 -7.33 -8.54
C LEU A 149 7.74 -7.11 -8.36
N GLY A 150 7.28 -6.72 -7.16
CA GLY A 150 5.87 -6.57 -6.84
C GLY A 150 5.07 -7.88 -6.91
N ARG A 151 5.72 -9.02 -6.63
CA ARG A 151 5.07 -10.33 -6.56
C ARG A 151 4.37 -10.56 -5.23
N LEU A 152 5.01 -10.12 -4.16
CA LEU A 152 4.47 -10.09 -2.80
C LEU A 152 4.34 -8.64 -2.36
N ALA A 153 3.21 -8.30 -1.78
CA ALA A 153 2.96 -6.96 -1.26
C ALA A 153 1.92 -6.99 -0.14
N SER A 154 1.98 -6.00 0.72
CA SER A 154 0.89 -5.70 1.64
C SER A 154 0.81 -4.20 1.90
N TRP A 155 -0.37 -3.72 2.26
CA TRP A 155 -0.57 -2.31 2.59
C TRP A 155 -1.70 -2.13 3.60
N VAL A 156 -1.58 -1.07 4.36
CA VAL A 156 -2.61 -0.55 5.26
C VAL A 156 -3.29 0.63 4.58
N LEU A 157 -4.61 0.65 4.63
CA LEU A 157 -5.42 1.81 4.29
C LEU A 157 -5.71 2.59 5.57
N LEU A 158 -5.42 3.90 5.56
CA LEU A 158 -5.74 4.82 6.65
C LEU A 158 -6.58 5.99 6.13
N ASP A 159 -7.45 6.50 6.99
CA ASP A 159 -8.16 7.76 6.83
C ASP A 159 -8.06 8.60 8.11
N ALA A 160 -8.81 9.68 8.21
CA ALA A 160 -8.83 10.54 9.40
C ALA A 160 -9.18 9.80 10.71
N SER A 161 -9.89 8.68 10.62
CA SER A 161 -10.23 7.82 11.77
C SER A 161 -9.16 6.77 12.07
N GLY A 162 -8.01 6.82 11.40
CA GLY A 162 -6.89 5.89 11.57
C GLY A 162 -6.88 4.72 10.62
N PRO A 163 -6.14 3.65 10.96
CA PRO A 163 -6.02 2.47 10.13
C PRO A 163 -7.34 1.72 9.99
N ARG A 164 -7.73 1.40 8.75
CA ARG A 164 -9.02 0.79 8.39
C ARG A 164 -8.89 -0.69 8.03
N SER A 165 -7.85 -1.02 7.26
CA SER A 165 -7.68 -2.38 6.74
C SER A 165 -6.22 -2.71 6.45
N LEU A 166 -5.91 -4.00 6.48
CA LEU A 166 -4.68 -4.59 5.94
C LEU A 166 -5.05 -5.39 4.69
N THR A 167 -4.36 -5.14 3.58
CA THR A 167 -4.44 -6.00 2.39
C THR A 167 -3.16 -6.78 2.22
N LEU A 168 -3.28 -8.09 2.08
CA LEU A 168 -2.22 -9.02 1.67
C LEU A 168 -2.38 -9.32 0.18
N ALA A 169 -1.29 -9.33 -0.58
CA ALA A 169 -1.35 -9.55 -2.03
C ALA A 169 -0.17 -10.37 -2.54
N ALA A 170 -0.46 -11.33 -3.41
CA ALA A 170 0.54 -12.20 -4.01
C ALA A 170 0.30 -12.46 -5.50
N LYS A 171 1.38 -12.67 -6.25
CA LYS A 171 1.32 -13.26 -7.59
C LYS A 171 1.12 -14.77 -7.47
N LEU A 172 -0.11 -15.22 -7.63
CA LEU A 172 -0.50 -16.61 -7.34
C LEU A 172 0.30 -17.67 -8.12
N SER A 173 0.73 -17.36 -9.34
CA SER A 173 1.53 -18.31 -10.15
C SER A 173 2.96 -18.55 -9.62
N THR A 174 3.41 -17.76 -8.65
CA THR A 174 4.73 -17.89 -8.03
C THR A 174 4.64 -18.00 -6.50
N LEU A 175 3.44 -18.17 -5.98
CA LEU A 175 3.20 -18.31 -4.54
C LEU A 175 3.38 -19.77 -4.15
N ASP A 176 4.37 -20.05 -3.32
CA ASP A 176 4.59 -21.36 -2.71
C ASP A 176 3.66 -21.53 -1.51
N THR A 177 3.76 -20.65 -0.53
CA THR A 177 2.91 -20.61 0.66
C THR A 177 2.53 -19.17 1.00
N PRO A 178 1.29 -18.92 1.45
CA PRO A 178 0.86 -17.59 1.89
C PRO A 178 1.72 -16.98 3.01
N ALA A 179 2.32 -17.80 3.85
CA ALA A 179 3.23 -17.34 4.91
C ALA A 179 4.36 -16.45 4.39
N THR A 180 4.80 -16.63 3.13
CA THR A 180 5.84 -15.80 2.52
C THR A 180 5.41 -14.33 2.34
N ILE A 181 4.10 -14.04 2.31
CA ILE A 181 3.60 -12.67 2.24
C ILE A 181 4.00 -11.89 3.50
N ALA A 182 4.14 -12.58 4.64
CA ALA A 182 4.52 -11.95 5.90
C ALA A 182 5.90 -11.27 5.86
N GLU A 183 6.79 -11.67 4.94
CA GLU A 183 8.07 -10.98 4.70
C GLU A 183 7.89 -9.54 4.21
N ARG A 184 6.71 -9.22 3.71
CA ARG A 184 6.34 -7.92 3.17
C ARG A 184 5.24 -7.23 3.96
N LEU A 185 5.05 -7.60 5.22
CA LEU A 185 4.17 -6.85 6.13
C LEU A 185 4.70 -5.41 6.33
N PRO A 186 3.80 -4.43 6.49
CA PRO A 186 4.17 -3.07 6.85
C PRO A 186 4.96 -3.03 8.15
N LYS A 187 5.73 -1.96 8.37
CA LYS A 187 6.62 -1.84 9.54
C LYS A 187 5.86 -1.98 10.87
N ALA A 188 4.63 -1.49 10.93
CA ALA A 188 3.76 -1.64 12.10
C ALA A 188 3.45 -3.12 12.48
N LEU A 189 3.63 -4.06 11.57
CA LEU A 189 3.20 -5.45 11.75
C LEU A 189 4.33 -6.48 11.62
N ILE A 190 5.40 -6.17 10.89
CA ILE A 190 6.40 -7.19 10.53
C ILE A 190 7.09 -7.82 11.76
N HIS A 191 7.40 -7.02 12.77
CA HIS A 191 7.99 -7.51 14.02
C HIS A 191 6.95 -8.15 14.96
N ARG A 192 5.67 -8.03 14.63
CA ARG A 192 4.54 -8.64 15.35
C ARG A 192 4.10 -9.96 14.73
N ASN A 193 4.75 -10.43 13.68
CA ASN A 193 4.48 -11.75 13.13
C ASN A 193 5.16 -12.86 13.97
N VAL A 194 4.78 -12.94 15.24
CA VAL A 194 5.28 -13.90 16.23
C VAL A 194 4.10 -14.55 16.97
N PRO A 195 4.26 -15.77 17.51
CA PRO A 195 3.20 -16.46 18.27
C PRO A 195 2.53 -15.57 19.31
N GLY A 196 1.21 -15.66 19.42
CA GLY A 196 0.40 -14.84 20.33
C GLY A 196 -0.05 -13.49 19.76
N GLN A 197 0.48 -13.06 18.62
CA GLN A 197 0.06 -11.83 17.96
C GLN A 197 -1.03 -12.08 16.90
N ARG A 198 -1.96 -11.13 16.75
CA ARG A 198 -3.12 -11.26 15.85
C ARG A 198 -2.72 -11.42 14.38
N VAL A 199 -1.73 -10.64 13.90
CA VAL A 199 -1.26 -10.76 12.52
C VAL A 199 -0.63 -12.13 12.25
N HIS A 200 0.07 -12.72 13.24
CA HIS A 200 0.60 -14.08 13.14
C HIS A 200 -0.51 -15.11 13.01
N ALA A 201 -1.57 -14.96 13.82
CA ALA A 201 -2.74 -15.83 13.74
C ALA A 201 -3.44 -15.74 12.36
N LEU A 202 -3.55 -14.53 11.78
CA LEU A 202 -4.10 -14.36 10.43
C LEU A 202 -3.24 -15.07 9.37
N VAL A 203 -1.92 -14.88 9.41
CA VAL A 203 -1.00 -15.51 8.46
C VAL A 203 -1.08 -17.03 8.60
N GLY A 204 -1.12 -17.54 9.84
CA GLY A 204 -1.30 -18.96 10.13
C GLY A 204 -2.62 -19.53 9.59
N ALA A 205 -3.73 -18.83 9.82
CA ALA A 205 -5.05 -19.25 9.30
C ALA A 205 -5.10 -19.30 7.78
N LEU A 206 -4.46 -18.32 7.11
CA LEU A 206 -4.38 -18.31 5.66
C LEU A 206 -3.49 -19.45 5.11
N ASP A 207 -2.40 -19.74 5.80
CA ASP A 207 -1.49 -20.83 5.43
C ASP A 207 -2.11 -22.21 5.67
N GLU A 208 -2.88 -22.36 6.75
CA GLU A 208 -3.69 -23.56 7.02
C GLU A 208 -4.74 -23.75 5.93
N GLY A 209 -5.54 -22.73 5.63
CA GLY A 209 -6.52 -22.78 4.54
C GLY A 209 -5.89 -23.09 3.18
N TRP A 210 -4.65 -22.64 2.93
CA TRP A 210 -3.90 -22.99 1.73
C TRP A 210 -3.48 -24.46 1.71
N ARG A 211 -3.07 -25.03 2.83
CA ARG A 211 -2.75 -26.46 2.95
C ARG A 211 -3.99 -27.33 2.73
N ASP A 212 -5.08 -26.98 3.37
CA ASP A 212 -6.36 -27.70 3.24
C ASP A 212 -6.93 -27.62 1.81
N ALA A 213 -6.66 -26.51 1.11
CA ALA A 213 -7.02 -26.33 -0.28
C ALA A 213 -6.05 -27.02 -1.27
N ALA A 214 -5.11 -27.85 -0.82
CA ALA A 214 -4.16 -28.56 -1.68
C ALA A 214 -4.85 -29.39 -2.80
N PRO A 215 -5.99 -30.08 -2.60
CA PRO A 215 -6.69 -30.80 -3.66
C PRO A 215 -7.13 -29.89 -4.82
N TYR A 216 -7.35 -28.61 -4.58
CA TYR A 216 -7.74 -27.63 -5.61
C TYR A 216 -6.56 -27.13 -6.46
N ALA A 217 -5.33 -27.52 -6.14
CA ALA A 217 -4.14 -27.16 -6.93
C ALA A 217 -4.24 -27.68 -8.37
N THR A 218 -4.92 -28.79 -8.62
CA THR A 218 -5.22 -29.34 -9.94
C THR A 218 -5.94 -28.33 -10.85
N PHE A 219 -6.75 -27.43 -10.27
CA PHE A 219 -7.46 -26.38 -10.99
C PHE A 219 -6.68 -25.06 -11.05
N GLY A 220 -5.41 -25.10 -10.64
CA GLY A 220 -4.47 -24.00 -10.64
C GLY A 220 -4.45 -23.19 -9.31
N PRO A 221 -3.39 -22.40 -9.12
CA PRO A 221 -3.12 -21.69 -7.86
C PRO A 221 -4.24 -20.68 -7.49
N ARG A 222 -4.96 -20.15 -8.49
CA ARG A 222 -6.08 -19.25 -8.24
C ARG A 222 -7.23 -19.95 -7.52
N GLN A 223 -7.57 -21.17 -7.89
CA GLN A 223 -8.65 -21.92 -7.22
C GLN A 223 -8.25 -22.30 -5.80
N ARG A 224 -7.00 -22.73 -5.63
CA ARG A 224 -6.45 -22.99 -4.31
C ARG A 224 -6.50 -21.77 -3.40
N TRP A 225 -6.08 -20.59 -3.91
CA TRP A 225 -6.16 -19.32 -3.16
C TRP A 225 -7.59 -18.93 -2.79
N LEU A 226 -8.53 -19.04 -3.74
CA LEU A 226 -9.94 -18.73 -3.48
C LEU A 226 -10.50 -19.58 -2.32
N ARG A 227 -10.12 -20.88 -2.26
CA ARG A 227 -10.53 -21.77 -1.18
C ARG A 227 -9.87 -21.41 0.15
N ALA A 228 -8.59 -21.08 0.13
CA ALA A 228 -7.87 -20.63 1.32
C ALA A 228 -8.50 -19.36 1.92
N VAL A 229 -8.78 -18.35 1.10
CA VAL A 229 -9.43 -17.11 1.55
C VAL A 229 -10.86 -17.36 2.03
N ALA A 230 -11.61 -18.25 1.35
CA ALA A 230 -12.94 -18.63 1.80
C ALA A 230 -12.92 -19.33 3.15
N ALA A 231 -11.92 -20.16 3.44
CA ALA A 231 -11.73 -20.79 4.75
C ALA A 231 -11.43 -19.76 5.84
N VAL A 232 -10.53 -18.78 5.58
CA VAL A 232 -10.27 -17.67 6.50
C VAL A 232 -11.56 -16.90 6.82
N ARG A 233 -12.36 -16.56 5.82
CA ARG A 233 -13.65 -15.90 6.01
C ARG A 233 -14.63 -16.79 6.81
N GLY A 234 -14.69 -18.09 6.48
CA GLY A 234 -15.54 -19.05 7.18
C GLY A 234 -15.17 -19.27 8.64
N ALA A 235 -13.89 -19.08 8.99
CA ALA A 235 -13.39 -19.10 10.36
C ALA A 235 -13.69 -17.81 11.16
N GLY A 236 -14.46 -16.87 10.59
CA GLY A 236 -14.92 -15.66 11.27
C GLY A 236 -13.97 -14.44 11.14
N TRP A 237 -12.91 -14.52 10.34
CA TRP A 237 -12.08 -13.34 10.10
C TRP A 237 -12.88 -12.28 9.34
N PRO A 238 -12.78 -10.99 9.72
CA PRO A 238 -13.52 -9.89 9.09
C PRO A 238 -12.92 -9.51 7.74
N VAL A 239 -13.14 -10.38 6.74
CA VAL A 239 -12.72 -10.18 5.35
C VAL A 239 -13.62 -9.12 4.71
N LEU A 240 -13.02 -8.04 4.21
CA LEU A 240 -13.71 -6.86 3.69
C LEU A 240 -13.93 -6.90 2.17
N ASP A 241 -13.17 -7.73 1.45
CA ASP A 241 -13.27 -7.86 0.00
C ASP A 241 -13.99 -9.15 -0.41
N GLY A 242 -14.17 -9.33 -1.71
CA GLY A 242 -14.88 -10.45 -2.27
C GLY A 242 -14.11 -11.18 -3.37
N PRO A 243 -14.73 -12.20 -4.01
CA PRO A 243 -14.10 -13.07 -4.99
C PRO A 243 -13.45 -12.34 -6.17
N ALA A 244 -13.92 -11.14 -6.53
CA ALA A 244 -13.34 -10.33 -7.60
C ALA A 244 -11.89 -9.93 -7.26
N ARG A 245 -11.62 -9.54 -5.98
CA ARG A 245 -10.28 -9.20 -5.51
C ARG A 245 -9.46 -10.45 -5.21
N TRP A 246 -10.07 -11.46 -4.62
CA TRP A 246 -9.39 -12.73 -4.34
C TRP A 246 -8.79 -13.38 -5.58
N ARG A 247 -9.51 -13.30 -6.76
CA ARG A 247 -8.98 -13.81 -8.05
C ARG A 247 -7.70 -13.14 -8.49
N LEU A 248 -7.39 -11.96 -7.95
CA LEU A 248 -6.16 -11.22 -8.20
C LEU A 248 -5.04 -11.56 -7.22
N GLY A 249 -5.30 -12.48 -6.27
CA GLY A 249 -4.36 -12.85 -5.22
C GLY A 249 -4.34 -11.86 -4.06
N GLU A 250 -5.46 -11.21 -3.79
CA GLU A 250 -5.62 -10.25 -2.71
C GLU A 250 -6.51 -10.79 -1.60
N LEU A 251 -6.27 -10.35 -0.38
CA LEU A 251 -7.09 -10.58 0.81
C LEU A 251 -7.04 -9.31 1.66
N THR A 252 -8.19 -8.68 1.88
CA THR A 252 -8.32 -7.48 2.71
C THR A 252 -9.06 -7.82 4.00
N ILE A 253 -8.42 -7.51 5.13
CA ILE A 253 -8.93 -7.76 6.49
C ILE A 253 -9.14 -6.42 7.20
N ALA A 254 -10.19 -6.32 8.03
CA ALA A 254 -10.37 -5.17 8.90
C ALA A 254 -9.16 -5.00 9.83
N TRP A 255 -8.67 -3.75 9.99
CA TRP A 255 -7.50 -3.46 10.81
C TRP A 255 -7.65 -3.95 12.25
N SER A 256 -8.84 -3.81 12.84
CA SER A 256 -9.14 -4.25 14.20
C SER A 256 -8.82 -5.73 14.47
N ALA A 257 -8.80 -6.57 13.43
CA ALA A 257 -8.47 -7.99 13.57
C ALA A 257 -6.96 -8.28 13.65
N VAL A 258 -6.12 -7.31 13.24
CA VAL A 258 -4.65 -7.48 13.17
C VAL A 258 -3.90 -6.41 13.96
N GLN A 259 -4.60 -5.42 14.49
CA GLN A 259 -4.03 -4.28 15.20
C GLN A 259 -3.13 -4.76 16.36
N PRO A 260 -1.87 -4.28 16.39
CA PRO A 260 -0.99 -4.50 17.54
C PRO A 260 -1.50 -3.77 18.78
N SER A 261 -1.30 -4.36 19.96
CA SER A 261 -1.77 -3.78 21.23
C SER A 261 -1.14 -2.43 21.60
N TYR A 262 0.05 -2.15 21.07
CA TYR A 262 0.76 -0.87 21.33
C TYR A 262 0.31 0.27 20.40
N LEU A 263 -0.35 -0.04 19.30
CA LEU A 263 -0.74 0.94 18.31
C LEU A 263 -2.17 1.39 18.56
N HIS A 264 -2.32 2.51 19.23
CA HIS A 264 -3.60 3.16 19.49
C HIS A 264 -3.70 4.42 18.62
N TRP A 265 -4.77 4.52 17.87
CA TRP A 265 -5.13 5.76 17.16
C TRP A 265 -5.98 6.60 18.12
N PRO A 266 -5.66 7.90 18.30
CA PRO A 266 -6.39 8.78 19.22
C PRO A 266 -7.82 9.06 18.78
#